data_42d9a26247be6cd0f2913a86114cb0b1
#
_entry.id   42d9a26247be6cd0f2913a86114cb0b1
#
_cell.length_a   1.000
_cell.length_b   1.000
_cell.length_c   1.000
_cell.angle_alpha   90.00
_cell.angle_beta   90.00
_cell.angle_gamma   90.00
#
_symmetry.space_group_name_H-M   'P 1'
#
loop_
_entity.id
_entity.type
_entity.pdbx_description
1 polymer ?
#
loop_
_entity_poly.entity_id
_entity_poly.type
_entity_poly.pdbx_seq_one_letter_code
_entity_poly.pdbx_strand_id
1 'polypeptide(L)'
;MLFRSLARTISRKRQTNQDFTEKQYEHIHFMMKLTNDALSQMIVVVEKPEHQSIDVNKSFNIENEINNYRNQLKNQNILDVNNKEYDYQMGVYYMDIIAECEKLGDYVVNVVEASSDVKEKKAS
;
A
#
# COMPACT_ATOMS: atom_id res chain seq x y z
N MET A 1 12.36 6.50 4.59
CA MET A 1 12.25 5.38 5.55
C MET A 1 11.48 4.19 5.01
N LEU A 2 10.27 4.40 4.47
CA LEU A 2 9.48 3.31 3.87
C LEU A 2 10.23 2.64 2.71
N PHE A 3 10.89 3.43 1.88
CA PHE A 3 11.63 2.90 0.74
C PHE A 3 12.85 2.08 1.15
N ARG A 4 13.45 2.35 2.32
CA ARG A 4 14.58 1.54 2.81
C ARG A 4 14.14 0.12 3.18
N SER A 5 12.99 -0.03 3.84
CA SER A 5 12.45 -1.34 4.20
C SER A 5 12.11 -2.14 2.95
N LEU A 6 11.47 -1.50 1.97
CA LEU A 6 11.14 -2.13 0.70
C LEU A 6 12.39 -2.56 -0.06
N ALA A 7 13.39 -1.67 -0.18
CA ALA A 7 14.64 -1.97 -0.86
C ALA A 7 15.39 -3.12 -0.17
N ARG A 8 15.36 -3.16 1.17
CA ARG A 8 15.99 -4.23 1.94
C ARG A 8 15.31 -5.57 1.65
N THR A 9 13.99 -5.61 1.61
CA THR A 9 13.24 -6.82 1.30
C THR A 9 13.55 -7.32 -0.10
N ILE A 10 13.60 -6.43 -1.08
CA ILE A 10 13.93 -6.77 -2.46
C ILE A 10 15.36 -7.32 -2.54
N SER A 11 16.31 -6.70 -1.85
CA SER A 11 17.70 -7.15 -1.79
C SER A 11 17.81 -8.56 -1.19
N ARG A 12 17.11 -8.81 -0.09
CA ARG A 12 17.09 -10.14 0.54
C ARG A 12 16.51 -11.20 -0.38
N LYS A 13 15.44 -10.88 -1.07
CA LYS A 13 14.82 -11.77 -2.06
C LYS A 13 15.82 -12.12 -3.16
N ARG A 14 16.55 -11.16 -3.69
CA ARG A 14 17.55 -11.38 -4.73
C ARG A 14 18.68 -12.31 -4.28
N GLN A 15 19.08 -12.23 -3.00
CA GLN A 15 20.12 -13.07 -2.45
C GLN A 15 19.73 -14.55 -2.40
N THR A 16 18.44 -14.87 -2.42
CA THR A 16 17.97 -16.26 -2.41
C THR A 16 18.05 -16.95 -3.75
N ASN A 17 18.27 -16.22 -4.85
CA ASN A 17 18.22 -16.71 -6.23
C ASN A 17 16.88 -17.34 -6.60
N GLN A 18 15.83 -17.08 -5.82
CA GLN A 18 14.48 -17.54 -6.10
C GLN A 18 13.68 -16.38 -6.66
N ASP A 19 12.66 -16.71 -7.44
CA ASP A 19 11.79 -15.71 -8.03
C ASP A 19 10.38 -15.85 -7.47
N PHE A 20 9.64 -14.73 -7.44
CA PHE A 20 8.23 -14.77 -7.12
C PHE A 20 7.47 -15.50 -8.24
N THR A 21 6.35 -16.11 -7.88
CA THR A 21 5.45 -16.68 -8.87
C THR A 21 4.81 -15.57 -9.69
N GLU A 22 4.29 -15.92 -10.86
CA GLU A 22 3.56 -14.98 -11.71
C GLU A 22 2.40 -14.33 -10.96
N LYS A 23 1.66 -15.12 -10.19
CA LYS A 23 0.56 -14.62 -9.35
C LYS A 23 1.04 -13.61 -8.31
N GLN A 24 2.16 -13.89 -7.64
CA GLN A 24 2.72 -12.96 -6.67
C GLN A 24 3.08 -11.64 -7.33
N TYR A 25 3.70 -11.66 -8.50
CA TYR A 25 4.01 -10.44 -9.25
C TYR A 25 2.74 -9.66 -9.62
N GLU A 26 1.70 -10.34 -10.05
CA GLU A 26 0.42 -9.71 -10.38
C GLU A 26 -0.19 -9.01 -9.17
N HIS A 27 -0.15 -9.67 -8.01
CA HIS A 27 -0.68 -9.11 -6.77
C HIS A 27 0.13 -7.90 -6.30
N ILE A 28 1.45 -8.00 -6.37
CA ILE A 28 2.34 -6.88 -6.04
C ILE A 28 2.04 -5.69 -6.96
N HIS A 29 1.91 -5.94 -8.24
CA HIS A 29 1.61 -4.91 -9.24
C HIS A 29 0.29 -4.21 -8.95
N PHE A 30 -0.74 -4.98 -8.65
CA PHE A 30 -2.05 -4.42 -8.32
C PHE A 30 -2.01 -3.60 -7.03
N MET A 31 -1.32 -4.09 -6.01
CA MET A 31 -1.15 -3.35 -4.76
C MET A 31 -0.38 -2.05 -4.98
N MET A 32 0.66 -2.06 -5.81
CA MET A 32 1.39 -0.85 -6.18
C MET A 32 0.52 0.16 -6.92
N LYS A 33 -0.37 -0.35 -7.79
CA LYS A 33 -1.34 0.51 -8.48
C LYS A 33 -2.28 1.20 -7.51
N LEU A 34 -2.83 0.46 -6.54
CA LEU A 34 -3.70 1.02 -5.51
C LEU A 34 -2.96 2.08 -4.68
N THR A 35 -1.72 1.80 -4.32
CA THR A 35 -0.87 2.73 -3.56
C THR A 35 -0.59 3.99 -4.38
N ASN A 36 -0.31 3.84 -5.66
CA ASN A 36 -0.10 4.97 -6.56
C ASN A 36 -1.36 5.83 -6.69
N ASP A 37 -2.52 5.21 -6.78
CA ASP A 37 -3.81 5.91 -6.82
C ASP A 37 -4.02 6.70 -5.52
N ALA A 38 -3.66 6.13 -4.38
CA ALA A 38 -3.73 6.80 -3.10
C ALA A 38 -2.83 8.04 -3.04
N LEU A 39 -1.59 7.90 -3.51
CA LEU A 39 -0.63 9.02 -3.57
C LEU A 39 -1.12 10.12 -4.50
N SER A 40 -1.66 9.76 -5.66
CA SER A 40 -2.21 10.72 -6.63
C SER A 40 -3.38 11.49 -6.02
N GLN A 41 -4.25 10.83 -5.31
CA GLN A 41 -5.38 11.48 -4.64
C GLN A 41 -4.92 12.38 -3.52
N MET A 42 -3.88 11.99 -2.79
CA MET A 42 -3.27 12.83 -1.75
C MET A 42 -2.79 14.16 -2.35
N ILE A 43 -2.11 14.11 -3.48
CA ILE A 43 -1.61 15.31 -4.17
C ILE A 43 -2.77 16.22 -4.54
N VAL A 44 -3.84 15.66 -5.10
CA VAL A 44 -5.05 16.43 -5.45
C VAL A 44 -5.62 17.15 -4.23
N VAL A 45 -5.72 16.48 -3.09
CA VAL A 45 -6.26 17.06 -1.86
C VAL A 45 -5.35 18.17 -1.33
N VAL A 46 -4.03 17.93 -1.30
CA VAL A 46 -3.06 18.89 -0.75
C VAL A 46 -2.99 20.14 -1.61
N GLU A 47 -3.08 20.01 -2.93
CA GLU A 47 -2.99 21.13 -3.86
C GLU A 47 -4.28 21.95 -4.00
N LYS A 48 -5.40 21.45 -3.49
CA LYS A 48 -6.67 22.17 -3.59
C LYS A 48 -6.61 23.50 -2.84
N PRO A 49 -7.17 24.60 -3.45
CA PRO A 49 -7.24 25.88 -2.75
C PRO A 49 -7.99 25.78 -1.41
N GLU A 50 -7.56 26.59 -0.45
CA GLU A 50 -8.11 26.56 0.93
C GLU A 50 -9.61 26.82 1.00
N HIS A 51 -10.14 27.59 0.05
CA HIS A 51 -11.56 27.95 0.03
C HIS A 51 -12.46 26.92 -0.66
N GLN A 52 -11.89 25.84 -1.20
CA GLN A 52 -12.67 24.78 -1.85
C GLN A 52 -12.92 23.64 -0.89
N SER A 53 -14.10 23.04 -0.96
CA SER A 53 -14.42 21.87 -0.18
C SER A 53 -13.57 20.68 -0.60
N ILE A 54 -13.22 19.84 0.36
CA ILE A 54 -12.39 18.66 0.14
C ILE A 54 -13.25 17.42 0.36
N ASP A 55 -13.27 16.55 -0.64
CA ASP A 55 -13.87 15.22 -0.52
C ASP A 55 -12.77 14.22 -0.15
N VAL A 56 -12.75 13.83 1.12
CA VAL A 56 -11.77 12.87 1.63
C VAL A 56 -12.21 11.42 1.44
N ASN A 57 -13.47 11.19 1.05
CA ASN A 57 -14.04 9.85 0.95
C ASN A 57 -13.29 8.99 -0.07
N LYS A 58 -12.83 9.58 -1.16
CA LYS A 58 -12.08 8.85 -2.19
C LYS A 58 -10.78 8.27 -1.62
N SER A 59 -10.07 9.04 -0.81
CA SER A 59 -8.85 8.57 -0.15
C SER A 59 -9.14 7.45 0.84
N PHE A 60 -10.19 7.58 1.63
CA PHE A 60 -10.60 6.54 2.58
C PHE A 60 -11.03 5.26 1.85
N ASN A 61 -11.73 5.39 0.73
CA ASN A 61 -12.14 4.23 -0.07
C ASN A 61 -10.96 3.48 -0.64
N ILE A 62 -9.95 4.20 -1.14
CA ILE A 62 -8.73 3.57 -1.66
C ILE A 62 -7.98 2.87 -0.52
N GLU A 63 -7.88 3.50 0.64
CA GLU A 63 -7.21 2.91 1.81
C GLU A 63 -7.94 1.64 2.27
N ASN A 64 -9.27 1.64 2.26
CA ASN A 64 -10.06 0.44 2.57
C ASN A 64 -9.80 -0.68 1.56
N GLU A 65 -9.68 -0.35 0.28
CA GLU A 65 -9.34 -1.33 -0.76
C GLU A 65 -7.96 -1.94 -0.52
N ILE A 66 -6.98 -1.10 -0.16
CA ILE A 66 -5.62 -1.56 0.16
C ILE A 66 -5.66 -2.54 1.34
N ASN A 67 -6.36 -2.17 2.42
CA ASN A 67 -6.46 -3.00 3.62
C ASN A 67 -7.17 -4.33 3.34
N ASN A 68 -8.27 -4.29 2.61
CA ASN A 68 -9.02 -5.50 2.26
C ASN A 68 -8.20 -6.41 1.35
N TYR A 69 -7.53 -5.85 0.37
CA TYR A 69 -6.69 -6.61 -0.54
C TYR A 69 -5.52 -7.26 0.19
N ARG A 70 -4.86 -6.51 1.07
CA ARG A 70 -3.79 -7.06 1.91
C ARG A 70 -4.29 -8.25 2.73
N ASN A 71 -5.47 -8.15 3.33
CA ASN A 71 -6.03 -9.24 4.13
C ASN A 71 -6.31 -10.48 3.28
N GLN A 72 -6.83 -10.29 2.07
CA GLN A 72 -7.05 -11.39 1.12
C GLN A 72 -5.73 -12.08 0.76
N LEU A 73 -4.70 -11.28 0.46
CA LEU A 73 -3.38 -11.81 0.09
C LEU A 73 -2.73 -12.53 1.26
N LYS A 74 -2.87 -12.02 2.47
CA LYS A 74 -2.34 -12.66 3.68
C LYS A 74 -2.94 -14.05 3.87
N ASN A 75 -4.26 -14.17 3.74
CA ASN A 75 -4.95 -15.45 3.91
C ASN A 75 -4.56 -16.41 2.79
N GLN A 76 -4.49 -15.93 1.56
CA GLN A 76 -4.08 -16.76 0.41
C GLN A 76 -2.63 -17.20 0.53
N ASN A 77 -1.75 -16.33 1.04
CA ASN A 77 -0.35 -16.67 1.24
C ASN A 77 -0.18 -17.85 2.21
N ILE A 78 -0.95 -17.87 3.29
CA ILE A 78 -0.93 -18.98 4.25
C ILE A 78 -1.28 -20.30 3.53
N LEU A 79 -2.33 -20.29 2.72
CA LEU A 79 -2.76 -21.47 1.96
C LEU A 79 -1.70 -21.90 0.94
N ASP A 80 -1.14 -20.95 0.22
CA ASP A 80 -0.15 -21.22 -0.82
C ASP A 80 1.14 -21.82 -0.26
N VAL A 81 1.60 -21.29 0.89
CA VAL A 81 2.77 -21.84 1.59
C VAL A 81 2.48 -23.27 2.06
N ASN A 82 1.29 -23.50 2.64
CA ASN A 82 0.88 -24.83 3.10
C ASN A 82 0.78 -25.82 1.94
N ASN A 83 0.35 -25.36 0.78
CA ASN A 83 0.23 -26.18 -0.43
C ASN A 83 1.54 -26.27 -1.21
N LYS A 84 2.62 -25.69 -0.70
CA LYS A 84 3.96 -25.73 -1.30
C LYS A 84 4.02 -25.10 -2.69
N GLU A 85 3.18 -24.10 -2.94
CA GLU A 85 3.25 -23.31 -4.17
C GLU A 85 4.58 -22.55 -4.25
N TYR A 86 5.09 -22.13 -3.09
CA TYR A 86 6.41 -21.55 -2.89
C TYR A 86 6.80 -21.76 -1.42
N ASP A 87 8.07 -21.57 -1.07
CA ASP A 87 8.52 -21.80 0.29
C ASP A 87 8.11 -20.63 1.23
N TYR A 88 8.19 -20.90 2.53
CA TYR A 88 7.81 -19.94 3.57
C TYR A 88 8.57 -18.62 3.44
N GLN A 89 9.86 -18.68 3.13
CA GLN A 89 10.70 -17.49 3.06
C GLN A 89 10.27 -16.56 1.92
N MET A 90 9.90 -17.11 0.78
CA MET A 90 9.37 -16.34 -0.33
C MET A 90 8.02 -15.72 0.03
N GLY A 91 7.20 -16.44 0.78
CA GLY A 91 5.94 -15.91 1.33
C GLY A 91 6.17 -14.71 2.25
N VAL A 92 7.21 -14.77 3.09
CA VAL A 92 7.59 -13.65 3.98
C VAL A 92 8.00 -12.43 3.16
N TYR A 93 8.88 -12.59 2.20
CA TYR A 93 9.31 -11.46 1.35
C TYR A 93 8.15 -10.85 0.58
N TYR A 94 7.28 -11.68 0.03
CA TYR A 94 6.09 -11.25 -0.67
C TYR A 94 5.19 -10.40 0.24
N MET A 95 4.87 -10.90 1.44
CA MET A 95 3.99 -10.17 2.36
C MET A 95 4.65 -8.93 2.96
N ASP A 96 5.99 -8.91 3.07
CA ASP A 96 6.71 -7.70 3.50
C ASP A 96 6.54 -6.58 2.49
N ILE A 97 6.61 -6.88 1.19
CA ILE A 97 6.37 -5.89 0.12
C ILE A 97 4.93 -5.37 0.20
N ILE A 98 3.96 -6.27 0.35
CA ILE A 98 2.55 -5.91 0.46
C ILE A 98 2.31 -5.03 1.69
N ALA A 99 2.93 -5.36 2.83
CA ALA A 99 2.81 -4.59 4.07
C ALA A 99 3.40 -3.18 3.93
N GLU A 100 4.49 -3.01 3.18
CA GLU A 100 5.07 -1.69 2.93
C GLU A 100 4.12 -0.82 2.10
N CYS A 101 3.43 -1.41 1.14
CA CYS A 101 2.39 -0.69 0.37
C CYS A 101 1.25 -0.25 1.28
N GLU A 102 0.82 -1.09 2.21
CA GLU A 102 -0.23 -0.73 3.19
C GLU A 102 0.21 0.44 4.07
N LYS A 103 1.45 0.44 4.53
CA LYS A 103 1.99 1.55 5.33
C LYS A 103 1.95 2.87 4.57
N LEU A 104 2.24 2.84 3.27
CA LEU A 104 2.10 4.04 2.43
C LEU A 104 0.65 4.50 2.36
N GLY A 105 -0.29 3.59 2.26
CA GLY A 105 -1.72 3.91 2.29
C GLY A 105 -2.13 4.59 3.58
N ASP A 106 -1.67 4.08 4.72
CA ASP A 106 -1.93 4.67 6.03
C ASP A 106 -1.34 6.08 6.13
N TYR A 107 -0.12 6.26 5.63
CA TYR A 107 0.53 7.57 5.58
C TYR A 107 -0.29 8.56 4.76
N VAL A 108 -0.78 8.15 3.61
CA VAL A 108 -1.61 8.98 2.72
C VAL A 108 -2.85 9.47 3.45
N VAL A 109 -3.54 8.58 4.14
CA VAL A 109 -4.77 8.93 4.88
C VAL A 109 -4.45 9.96 5.97
N ASN A 110 -3.36 9.78 6.70
CA ASN A 110 -2.94 10.72 7.74
C ASN A 110 -2.66 12.11 7.17
N VAL A 111 -2.00 12.19 6.01
CA VAL A 111 -1.73 13.46 5.33
C VAL A 111 -3.02 14.11 4.86
N VAL A 112 -3.94 13.34 4.28
CA VAL A 112 -5.22 13.84 3.80
C VAL A 112 -6.05 14.40 4.96
N GLU A 113 -6.13 13.68 6.08
CA GLU A 113 -6.84 14.15 7.28
C GLU A 113 -6.26 15.45 7.81
N ALA A 114 -4.93 15.50 7.95
CA ALA A 114 -4.25 16.70 8.44
C ALA A 114 -4.47 17.91 7.52
N SER A 115 -4.39 17.70 6.21
CA SER A 115 -4.62 18.74 5.21
C SER A 115 -6.07 19.23 5.25
N SER A 116 -7.04 18.32 5.39
CA SER A 116 -8.46 18.65 5.49
C SER A 116 -8.74 19.48 6.75
N ASP A 117 -8.21 19.07 7.90
CA ASP A 117 -8.40 19.78 9.17
C ASP A 117 -7.83 21.20 9.11
N VAL A 118 -6.65 21.38 8.55
CA VAL A 118 -6.03 22.70 8.41
C VAL A 118 -6.89 23.59 7.52
N LYS A 119 -7.39 23.09 6.39
CA LYS A 119 -8.21 23.86 5.47
C LYS A 119 -9.58 24.22 6.07
N GLU A 120 -10.19 23.33 6.82
CA GLU A 120 -11.44 23.59 7.53
C GLU A 120 -11.25 24.69 8.57
N LYS A 121 -10.19 24.66 9.36
CA LYS A 121 -9.88 25.68 10.36
C LYS A 121 -9.68 27.05 9.71
N LYS A 122 -9.04 27.10 8.55
CA LYS A 122 -8.83 28.38 7.82
C LYS A 122 -10.11 28.88 7.19
N ALA A 123 -11.01 28.00 6.80
CA ALA A 123 -12.29 28.37 6.20
C ALA A 123 -13.30 28.88 7.22
N SER A 124 -13.16 28.50 8.48
CA SER A 124 -14.06 28.94 9.56
C SER A 124 -13.59 30.23 10.21
#